data_7ef4c5e9434c82b36fab269bf9f7a384
#
_entry.id   7ef4c5e9434c82b36fab269bf9f7a384
#
_cell.length_a   1.000
_cell.length_b   1.000
_cell.length_c   1.000
_cell.angle_alpha   90.00
_cell.angle_beta   90.00
_cell.angle_gamma   90.00
#
_symmetry.space_group_name_H-M   'P 1'
#
loop_
_entity.id
_entity.type
_entity.pdbx_description
1 polymer ?
#
loop_
_entity_poly.entity_id
_entity_poly.type
_entity_poly.pdbx_seq_one_letter_code
_entity_poly.pdbx_strand_id
1 'polypeptide(L)'
;PSNYIRNEIRLFAIENNLEYLNQRNHEGLLRTLMIRTASTGEIMVLIQFFEENKVQRELIMNHLAETFPEITSLQYVINSKANDTLYDQDIKLYKGRDYILEEMEGLKFSINAKSFYQTNSDQAYELYKITREFAGLTGNEVVYDLYTGTGTIAQFVSKKAKKVVGVEAVPEAI
;
A
#
# COMPACT_ATOMS: atom_id res chain seq x y z
N PRO A 1 6.41 -6.00 -12.69
CA PRO A 1 5.77 -7.07 -11.88
C PRO A 1 4.24 -6.96 -11.91
N SER A 2 3.64 -5.77 -11.70
CA SER A 2 2.19 -5.60 -11.52
C SER A 2 1.34 -6.22 -12.64
N ASN A 3 1.74 -6.08 -13.91
CA ASN A 3 1.01 -6.66 -15.03
C ASN A 3 1.04 -8.20 -15.03
N TYR A 4 2.15 -8.81 -14.62
CA TYR A 4 2.26 -10.26 -14.53
C TYR A 4 1.34 -10.82 -13.45
N ILE A 5 1.40 -10.24 -12.25
CA ILE A 5 0.55 -10.64 -11.12
C ILE A 5 -0.94 -10.47 -11.48
N ARG A 6 -1.33 -9.32 -12.05
CA ARG A 6 -2.71 -9.07 -12.46
C ARG A 6 -3.19 -10.08 -13.50
N ASN A 7 -2.37 -10.36 -14.51
CA ASN A 7 -2.75 -11.27 -15.59
C ASN A 7 -2.85 -12.71 -15.08
N GLU A 8 -1.93 -13.11 -14.19
CA GLU A 8 -1.97 -14.42 -13.55
C GLU A 8 -3.23 -14.62 -12.72
N ILE A 9 -3.58 -13.66 -11.88
CA ILE A 9 -4.83 -13.68 -11.10
C ILE A 9 -6.03 -13.84 -12.03
N ARG A 10 -6.05 -13.12 -13.15
CA ARG A 10 -7.14 -13.20 -14.13
C ARG A 10 -7.23 -14.58 -14.76
N LEU A 11 -6.12 -15.14 -15.21
CA LEU A 11 -6.10 -16.47 -15.85
C LEU A 11 -6.52 -17.53 -14.84
N PHE A 12 -5.93 -17.51 -13.66
CA PHE A 12 -6.25 -18.45 -12.60
C PHE A 12 -7.72 -18.39 -12.18
N ALA A 13 -8.28 -17.19 -12.08
CA ALA A 13 -9.69 -17.01 -11.74
C ALA A 13 -10.63 -17.62 -12.81
N ILE A 14 -10.30 -17.44 -14.09
CA ILE A 14 -11.07 -18.03 -15.19
C ILE A 14 -10.99 -19.56 -15.16
N GLU A 15 -9.80 -20.12 -15.03
CA GLU A 15 -9.56 -21.56 -15.01
C GLU A 15 -10.25 -22.27 -13.83
N ASN A 16 -10.35 -21.58 -12.69
CA ASN A 16 -10.94 -22.12 -11.47
C ASN A 16 -12.38 -21.65 -11.20
N ASN A 17 -13.02 -20.98 -12.17
CA ASN A 17 -14.37 -20.45 -12.05
C ASN A 17 -14.58 -19.55 -10.80
N LEU A 18 -13.57 -18.71 -10.49
CA LEU A 18 -13.70 -17.71 -9.43
C LEU A 18 -14.42 -16.48 -9.99
N GLU A 19 -15.57 -16.17 -9.45
CA GLU A 19 -16.41 -15.09 -9.95
C GLU A 19 -15.90 -13.71 -9.53
N TYR A 20 -15.94 -12.76 -10.45
CA TYR A 20 -15.71 -11.35 -10.14
C TYR A 20 -16.98 -10.72 -9.60
N LEU A 21 -16.82 -9.76 -8.68
CA LEU A 21 -17.93 -9.02 -8.11
C LEU A 21 -18.78 -8.34 -9.21
N ASN A 22 -20.04 -8.71 -9.27
CA ASN A 22 -21.05 -7.97 -10.01
C ASN A 22 -21.66 -6.89 -9.09
N GLN A 23 -21.29 -5.63 -9.33
CA GLN A 23 -21.73 -4.51 -8.50
C GLN A 23 -23.24 -4.25 -8.52
N ARG A 24 -23.97 -4.75 -9.53
CA ARG A 24 -25.42 -4.56 -9.61
C ARG A 24 -26.17 -5.52 -8.71
N ASN A 25 -25.70 -6.77 -8.69
CA ASN A 25 -26.37 -7.85 -7.96
C ASN A 25 -25.76 -8.06 -6.58
N HIS A 26 -24.59 -7.46 -6.30
CA HIS A 26 -23.80 -7.71 -5.09
C HIS A 26 -23.45 -9.20 -4.92
N GLU A 27 -23.04 -9.86 -6.01
CA GLU A 27 -22.68 -11.26 -6.06
C GLU A 27 -21.26 -11.41 -6.66
N GLY A 28 -20.56 -12.47 -6.24
CA GLY A 28 -19.20 -12.79 -6.69
C GLY A 28 -18.17 -12.63 -5.58
N LEU A 29 -17.01 -13.23 -5.81
CA LEU A 29 -15.93 -13.36 -4.82
C LEU A 29 -14.88 -12.25 -4.94
N LEU A 30 -14.28 -12.13 -6.14
CA LEU A 30 -13.13 -11.25 -6.39
C LEU A 30 -13.59 -9.81 -6.61
N ARG A 31 -13.17 -8.91 -5.72
CA ARG A 31 -13.63 -7.52 -5.74
C ARG A 31 -12.58 -6.56 -6.29
N THR A 32 -11.48 -6.42 -5.60
CA THR A 32 -10.43 -5.44 -5.94
C THR A 32 -9.06 -6.05 -5.73
N LEU A 33 -8.15 -5.74 -6.64
CA LEU A 33 -6.73 -6.06 -6.52
C LEU A 33 -5.95 -4.76 -6.35
N MET A 34 -5.18 -4.67 -5.26
CA MET A 34 -4.19 -3.62 -5.06
C MET A 34 -2.80 -4.22 -5.15
N ILE A 35 -1.95 -3.65 -5.99
CA ILE A 35 -0.54 -4.00 -6.08
C ILE A 35 0.26 -2.73 -5.84
N ARG A 36 1.19 -2.78 -4.90
CA ARG A 36 2.16 -1.71 -4.64
C ARG A 36 3.56 -2.25 -4.86
N THR A 37 4.38 -1.45 -5.52
CA THR A 37 5.81 -1.74 -5.73
C THR A 37 6.60 -0.59 -5.15
N ALA A 38 7.70 -0.89 -4.46
CA ALA A 38 8.63 0.09 -3.92
C ALA A 38 9.89 0.19 -4.78
N SER A 39 10.63 1.28 -4.66
CA SER A 39 11.94 1.47 -5.32
C SER A 39 12.98 0.44 -4.87
N THR A 40 12.80 -0.12 -3.67
CA THR A 40 13.60 -1.23 -3.12
C THR A 40 13.38 -2.58 -3.82
N GLY A 41 12.41 -2.67 -4.75
CA GLY A 41 12.01 -3.91 -5.41
C GLY A 41 10.98 -4.72 -4.63
N GLU A 42 10.55 -4.27 -3.46
CA GLU A 42 9.53 -4.95 -2.66
C GLU A 42 8.14 -4.80 -3.26
N ILE A 43 7.32 -5.85 -3.10
CA ILE A 43 5.98 -5.96 -3.69
C ILE A 43 4.97 -6.29 -2.60
N MET A 44 3.90 -5.48 -2.54
CA MET A 44 2.70 -5.77 -1.75
C MET A 44 1.55 -6.11 -2.69
N VAL A 45 0.84 -7.18 -2.38
CA VAL A 45 -0.40 -7.58 -3.05
C VAL A 45 -1.50 -7.72 -2.01
N LEU A 46 -2.60 -7.00 -2.20
CA LEU A 46 -3.81 -7.12 -1.40
C LEU A 46 -4.98 -7.49 -2.30
N ILE A 47 -5.64 -8.61 -2.01
CA ILE A 47 -6.90 -8.99 -2.65
C ILE A 47 -8.07 -8.65 -1.71
N GLN A 48 -9.02 -7.88 -2.22
CA GLN A 48 -10.31 -7.71 -1.55
C GLN A 48 -11.29 -8.75 -2.10
N PHE A 49 -11.82 -9.56 -1.21
CA PHE A 49 -12.94 -10.46 -1.49
C PHE A 49 -14.24 -9.80 -1.04
N PHE A 50 -15.31 -9.97 -1.82
CA PHE A 50 -16.61 -9.41 -1.45
C PHE A 50 -17.26 -10.22 -0.33
N GLU A 51 -17.14 -11.53 -0.39
CA GLU A 51 -17.69 -12.46 0.59
C GLU A 51 -16.63 -13.44 1.12
N GLU A 52 -16.89 -14.05 2.26
CA GLU A 52 -16.01 -15.08 2.80
C GLU A 52 -16.31 -16.43 2.12
N ASN A 53 -15.37 -16.89 1.32
CA ASN A 53 -15.30 -18.25 0.83
C ASN A 53 -13.89 -18.78 1.08
N LYS A 54 -13.69 -19.41 2.22
CA LYS A 54 -12.36 -19.88 2.64
C LYS A 54 -11.69 -20.78 1.60
N VAL A 55 -12.42 -21.68 0.97
CA VAL A 55 -11.86 -22.64 0.02
C VAL A 55 -11.32 -21.92 -1.21
N GLN A 56 -12.11 -21.06 -1.83
CA GLN A 56 -11.72 -20.31 -3.00
C GLN A 56 -10.66 -19.25 -2.68
N ARG A 57 -10.75 -18.59 -1.53
CA ARG A 57 -9.74 -17.65 -1.05
C ARG A 57 -8.38 -18.34 -0.87
N GLU A 58 -8.33 -19.46 -0.13
CA GLU A 58 -7.08 -20.22 0.05
C GLU A 58 -6.51 -20.71 -1.28
N LEU A 59 -7.36 -21.10 -2.22
CA LEU A 59 -6.95 -21.57 -3.53
C LEU A 59 -6.13 -20.49 -4.27
N ILE A 60 -6.67 -19.27 -4.39
CA ILE A 60 -5.98 -18.18 -5.11
C ILE A 60 -4.79 -17.61 -4.32
N MET A 61 -4.90 -17.53 -2.99
CA MET A 61 -3.82 -17.00 -2.16
C MET A 61 -2.60 -17.94 -2.13
N ASN A 62 -2.81 -19.26 -2.07
CA ASN A 62 -1.74 -20.25 -2.19
C ASN A 62 -1.08 -20.19 -3.56
N HIS A 63 -1.89 -20.14 -4.63
CA HIS A 63 -1.38 -20.03 -5.99
C HIS A 63 -0.44 -18.81 -6.14
N LEU A 64 -0.85 -17.66 -5.64
CA LEU A 64 -0.02 -16.46 -5.69
C LEU A 64 1.26 -16.58 -4.85
N ALA A 65 1.17 -17.18 -3.67
CA ALA A 65 2.32 -17.39 -2.79
C ALA A 65 3.37 -18.34 -3.37
N GLU A 66 2.95 -19.28 -4.23
CA GLU A 66 3.80 -20.24 -4.91
C GLU A 66 4.36 -19.68 -6.22
N THR A 67 3.52 -19.01 -7.00
CA THR A 67 3.88 -18.49 -8.33
C THR A 67 4.78 -17.25 -8.24
N PHE A 68 4.59 -16.42 -7.21
CA PHE A 68 5.34 -15.18 -6.99
C PHE A 68 6.02 -15.17 -5.62
N PRO A 69 7.07 -15.98 -5.42
CA PRO A 69 7.78 -16.05 -4.14
C PRO A 69 8.42 -14.72 -3.73
N GLU A 70 8.64 -13.80 -4.69
CA GLU A 70 9.18 -12.46 -4.49
C GLU A 70 8.17 -11.48 -3.85
N ILE A 71 6.89 -11.83 -3.74
CA ILE A 71 5.92 -10.98 -3.04
C ILE A 71 6.33 -10.85 -1.57
N THR A 72 6.69 -9.64 -1.18
CA THR A 72 7.12 -9.32 0.19
C THR A 72 5.96 -9.32 1.17
N SER A 73 4.79 -8.86 0.70
CA SER A 73 3.58 -8.69 1.51
C SER A 73 2.38 -9.19 0.72
N LEU A 74 1.87 -10.37 1.06
CA LEU A 74 0.65 -10.93 0.49
C LEU A 74 -0.46 -10.86 1.53
N GLN A 75 -1.51 -10.11 1.24
CA GLN A 75 -2.60 -9.79 2.17
C GLN A 75 -3.96 -9.99 1.52
N TYR A 76 -4.97 -10.12 2.36
CA TYR A 76 -6.36 -10.13 1.92
C TYR A 76 -7.29 -9.44 2.92
N VAL A 77 -8.48 -9.11 2.45
CA VAL A 77 -9.56 -8.57 3.28
C VAL A 77 -10.90 -9.01 2.72
N ILE A 78 -11.85 -9.25 3.62
CA ILE A 78 -13.26 -9.48 3.26
C ILE A 78 -13.98 -8.14 3.40
N ASN A 79 -14.46 -7.60 2.30
CA ASN A 79 -15.11 -6.30 2.26
C ASN A 79 -16.45 -6.38 1.51
N SER A 80 -17.53 -6.63 2.22
CA SER A 80 -18.90 -6.73 1.70
C SER A 80 -19.65 -5.39 1.64
N LYS A 81 -18.95 -4.27 1.90
CA LYS A 81 -19.57 -2.94 1.87
C LYS A 81 -19.92 -2.51 0.44
N ALA A 82 -20.77 -1.50 0.31
CA ALA A 82 -21.08 -0.89 -0.98
C ALA A 82 -19.87 -0.14 -1.59
N ASN A 83 -18.95 0.38 -0.76
CA ASN A 83 -17.73 1.07 -1.19
C ASN A 83 -16.49 0.19 -0.95
N ASP A 84 -15.36 0.54 -1.55
CA ASP A 84 -14.09 -0.19 -1.50
C ASP A 84 -13.09 0.35 -0.46
N THR A 85 -13.52 1.22 0.44
CA THR A 85 -12.65 1.80 1.46
C THR A 85 -12.11 0.74 2.42
N LEU A 86 -10.86 0.91 2.85
CA LEU A 86 -10.12 -0.06 3.67
C LEU A 86 -9.92 0.38 5.13
N TYR A 87 -10.15 1.66 5.47
CA TYR A 87 -9.79 2.20 6.78
C TYR A 87 -10.41 1.48 7.97
N ASP A 88 -11.65 1.05 7.83
CA ASP A 88 -12.44 0.33 8.82
C ASP A 88 -12.40 -1.20 8.65
N GLN A 89 -11.56 -1.70 7.74
CA GLN A 89 -11.46 -3.12 7.45
C GLN A 89 -10.29 -3.76 8.17
N ASP A 90 -10.47 -5.03 8.53
CA ASP A 90 -9.45 -5.87 9.16
C ASP A 90 -8.67 -6.63 8.08
N ILE A 91 -7.54 -6.04 7.65
CA ILE A 91 -6.67 -6.63 6.65
C ILE A 91 -5.88 -7.76 7.28
N LYS A 92 -5.91 -8.94 6.66
CA LYS A 92 -5.23 -10.14 7.12
C LYS A 92 -3.95 -10.38 6.33
N LEU A 93 -2.85 -10.57 7.05
CA LEU A 93 -1.60 -11.02 6.46
C LEU A 93 -1.73 -12.52 6.10
N TYR A 94 -1.39 -12.85 4.85
CA TYR A 94 -1.37 -14.22 4.37
C TYR A 94 0.05 -14.80 4.37
N LYS A 95 1.01 -14.02 3.79
CA LYS A 95 2.42 -14.41 3.72
C LYS A 95 3.32 -13.18 3.78
N GLY A 96 4.49 -13.33 4.39
CA GLY A 96 5.51 -12.28 4.50
C GLY A 96 5.26 -11.34 5.66
N ARG A 97 5.29 -10.04 5.42
CA ARG A 97 5.02 -8.98 6.41
C ARG A 97 3.92 -8.04 5.93
N ASP A 98 3.32 -7.27 6.81
CA ASP A 98 2.17 -6.41 6.54
C ASP A 98 2.53 -5.04 5.94
N TYR A 99 3.80 -4.81 5.61
CA TYR A 99 4.29 -3.60 4.97
C TYR A 99 5.37 -3.90 3.92
N ILE A 100 5.64 -2.91 3.08
CA ILE A 100 6.83 -2.83 2.22
C ILE A 100 7.66 -1.61 2.59
N LEU A 101 8.95 -1.62 2.28
CA LEU A 101 9.85 -0.50 2.52
C LEU A 101 10.09 0.28 1.23
N GLU A 102 9.90 1.58 1.30
CA GLU A 102 10.37 2.54 0.31
C GLU A 102 11.60 3.25 0.84
N GLU A 103 12.53 3.64 -0.04
CA GLU A 103 13.75 4.34 0.35
C GLU A 103 13.93 5.62 -0.45
N MET A 104 14.29 6.72 0.25
CA MET A 104 14.57 8.02 -0.35
C MET A 104 15.66 8.74 0.44
N GLU A 105 16.79 9.08 -0.19
CA GLU A 105 17.97 9.72 0.44
C GLU A 105 18.47 8.99 1.73
N GLY A 106 18.38 7.66 1.74
CA GLY A 106 18.74 6.85 2.91
C GLY A 106 17.70 6.85 4.03
N LEU A 107 16.56 7.50 3.85
CA LEU A 107 15.40 7.40 4.71
C LEU A 107 14.55 6.22 4.28
N LYS A 108 14.11 5.42 5.24
CA LYS A 108 13.25 4.26 4.98
C LYS A 108 11.84 4.53 5.50
N PHE A 109 10.85 4.28 4.66
CA PHE A 109 9.44 4.47 4.95
C PHE A 109 8.74 3.13 4.93
N SER A 110 8.06 2.80 6.02
CA SER A 110 7.22 1.61 6.12
C SER A 110 5.84 1.94 5.53
N ILE A 111 5.44 1.23 4.48
CA ILE A 111 4.18 1.45 3.78
C ILE A 111 3.30 0.23 3.95
N ASN A 112 2.24 0.35 4.73
CA ASN A 112 1.21 -0.67 4.88
C ASN A 112 0.08 -0.50 3.85
N ALA A 113 -0.88 -1.40 3.83
CA ALA A 113 -1.97 -1.38 2.85
C ALA A 113 -2.90 -0.16 3.01
N LYS A 114 -2.99 0.43 4.21
CA LYS A 114 -3.80 1.63 4.50
C LYS A 114 -3.01 2.94 4.37
N SER A 115 -1.67 2.88 4.35
CA SER A 115 -0.83 4.08 4.24
C SER A 115 -1.05 4.79 2.92
N PHE A 116 -1.17 6.11 2.98
CA PHE A 116 -0.98 6.93 1.79
C PHE A 116 0.52 7.09 1.52
N TYR A 117 0.93 6.80 0.31
CA TYR A 117 2.27 7.08 -0.20
C TYR A 117 2.17 7.43 -1.69
N GLN A 118 3.00 8.37 -2.17
CA GLN A 118 3.00 8.79 -3.57
C GLN A 118 3.36 7.61 -4.48
N THR A 119 2.49 7.31 -5.45
CA THR A 119 2.64 6.15 -6.33
C THR A 119 3.81 6.26 -7.31
N ASN A 120 4.21 7.48 -7.64
CA ASN A 120 5.41 7.78 -8.45
C ASN A 120 6.50 8.32 -7.52
N SER A 121 7.33 7.43 -6.98
CA SER A 121 8.39 7.77 -6.02
C SER A 121 9.44 8.71 -6.60
N ASP A 122 9.79 8.57 -7.88
CA ASP A 122 10.76 9.44 -8.54
C ASP A 122 10.26 10.89 -8.62
N GLN A 123 9.00 11.05 -9.03
CA GLN A 123 8.39 12.37 -9.12
C GLN A 123 8.12 12.97 -7.74
N ALA A 124 7.77 12.14 -6.75
CA ALA A 124 7.64 12.58 -5.36
C ALA A 124 8.98 13.10 -4.80
N TYR A 125 10.07 12.42 -5.12
CA TYR A 125 11.42 12.86 -4.73
C TYR A 125 11.74 14.25 -5.28
N GLU A 126 11.50 14.50 -6.58
CA GLU A 126 11.69 15.81 -7.17
C GLU A 126 10.83 16.88 -6.50
N LEU A 127 9.56 16.58 -6.23
CA LEU A 127 8.66 17.49 -5.52
C LEU A 127 9.18 17.82 -4.11
N TYR A 128 9.66 16.83 -3.38
CA TYR A 128 10.16 17.03 -2.01
C TYR A 128 11.48 17.80 -1.99
N LYS A 129 12.34 17.68 -3.00
CA LYS A 129 13.53 18.52 -3.15
C LYS A 129 13.13 19.99 -3.31
N ILE A 130 12.19 20.29 -4.19
CA ILE A 130 11.69 21.66 -4.43
C ILE A 130 11.04 22.21 -3.14
N THR A 131 10.23 21.39 -2.46
CA THR A 131 9.60 21.78 -1.17
C THR A 131 10.67 22.16 -0.14
N ARG A 132 11.71 21.33 0.01
CA ARG A 132 12.84 21.58 0.93
C ARG A 132 13.63 22.84 0.56
N GLU A 133 13.81 23.10 -0.73
CA GLU A 133 14.47 24.31 -1.22
C GLU A 133 13.64 25.55 -0.91
N PHE A 134 12.35 25.55 -1.25
CA PHE A 134 11.45 26.68 -1.00
C PHE A 134 11.24 26.97 0.49
N ALA A 135 11.34 25.95 1.35
CA ALA A 135 11.28 26.14 2.79
C ALA A 135 12.44 27.01 3.35
N GLY A 136 13.56 27.14 2.63
CA GLY A 136 14.68 28.02 2.97
C GLY A 136 15.27 27.77 4.35
N LEU A 137 15.26 26.51 4.82
CA LEU A 137 15.64 26.15 6.19
C LEU A 137 17.13 26.38 6.43
N THR A 138 17.46 27.02 7.56
CA THR A 138 18.83 27.39 7.96
C THR A 138 19.37 26.52 9.11
N GLY A 139 18.54 25.64 9.66
CA GLY A 139 18.86 24.80 10.82
C GLY A 139 18.35 25.35 12.15
N ASN A 140 17.71 26.51 12.17
CA ASN A 140 17.18 27.15 13.39
C ASN A 140 15.66 27.05 13.52
N GLU A 141 14.97 26.64 12.48
CA GLU A 141 13.52 26.66 12.38
C GLU A 141 12.88 25.45 13.09
N VAL A 142 11.68 25.69 13.63
CA VAL A 142 10.73 24.63 14.02
C VAL A 142 9.71 24.51 12.89
N VAL A 143 9.65 23.34 12.26
CA VAL A 143 8.75 23.05 11.15
C VAL A 143 7.59 22.20 11.64
N TYR A 144 6.39 22.56 11.22
CA TYR A 144 5.17 21.76 11.44
C TYR A 144 4.74 21.17 10.10
N ASP A 145 4.69 19.83 10.04
CA ASP A 145 4.14 19.09 8.93
C ASP A 145 2.72 18.63 9.30
N LEU A 146 1.73 19.36 8.79
CA LEU A 146 0.33 19.10 9.10
C LEU A 146 -0.21 18.06 8.11
N TYR A 147 -0.93 17.06 8.63
CA TYR A 147 -1.38 15.89 7.87
C TYR A 147 -0.18 15.06 7.36
N THR A 148 0.75 14.78 8.26
CA THR A 148 2.07 14.25 7.91
C THR A 148 2.04 12.85 7.28
N GLY A 149 0.96 12.09 7.46
CA GLY A 149 0.83 10.71 6.98
C GLY A 149 1.97 9.84 7.52
N THR A 150 2.71 9.18 6.64
CA THR A 150 3.90 8.38 6.99
C THR A 150 5.12 9.23 7.38
N GLY A 151 4.96 10.54 7.51
CA GLY A 151 6.03 11.46 7.88
C GLY A 151 7.06 11.72 6.77
N THR A 152 6.72 11.49 5.51
CA THR A 152 7.67 11.56 4.39
C THR A 152 8.29 12.94 4.26
N ILE A 153 7.48 14.00 4.21
CA ILE A 153 7.99 15.39 4.09
C ILE A 153 8.71 15.79 5.38
N ALA A 154 8.11 15.51 6.54
CA ALA A 154 8.71 15.80 7.84
C ALA A 154 10.14 15.24 7.95
N GLN A 155 10.33 13.96 7.61
CA GLN A 155 11.64 13.32 7.65
C GLN A 155 12.58 13.89 6.59
N PHE A 156 12.07 14.19 5.39
CA PHE A 156 12.88 14.71 4.29
C PHE A 156 13.48 16.10 4.59
N VAL A 157 12.78 16.95 5.33
CA VAL A 157 13.26 18.28 5.74
C VAL A 157 14.01 18.27 7.08
N SER A 158 13.93 17.19 7.85
CA SER A 158 14.44 17.14 9.22
C SER A 158 15.92 17.45 9.37
N LYS A 159 16.75 17.04 8.40
CA LYS A 159 18.21 17.31 8.44
C LYS A 159 18.56 18.79 8.29
N LYS A 160 17.62 19.63 7.87
CA LYS A 160 17.82 21.09 7.65
C LYS A 160 17.00 21.96 8.61
N ALA A 161 16.34 21.38 9.61
CA ALA A 161 15.56 22.09 10.60
C ALA A 161 16.09 21.82 12.01
N LYS A 162 15.87 22.74 12.94
CA LYS A 162 16.16 22.54 14.36
C LYS A 162 15.24 21.47 14.97
N LYS A 163 13.99 21.46 14.55
CA LYS A 163 12.96 20.50 14.99
C LYS A 163 11.89 20.41 13.94
N VAL A 164 11.39 19.20 13.72
CA VAL A 164 10.17 18.97 12.92
C VAL A 164 9.13 18.29 13.80
N VAL A 165 7.89 18.72 13.68
CA VAL A 165 6.72 18.17 14.38
C VAL A 165 5.71 17.75 13.32
N GLY A 166 5.51 16.44 13.16
CA GLY A 166 4.44 15.89 12.34
C GLY A 166 3.14 15.82 13.13
N VAL A 167 2.03 16.15 12.50
CA VAL A 167 0.68 16.05 13.07
C VAL A 167 -0.17 15.19 12.14
N GLU A 168 -0.68 14.08 12.66
CA GLU A 168 -1.52 13.14 11.93
C GLU A 168 -2.68 12.70 12.83
N ALA A 169 -3.87 12.56 12.24
CA ALA A 169 -5.07 12.13 12.95
C ALA A 169 -5.32 10.62 12.86
N VAL A 170 -4.70 9.95 11.87
CA VAL A 170 -4.86 8.51 11.61
C VAL A 170 -3.72 7.73 12.25
N PRO A 171 -3.96 6.98 13.36
CA PRO A 171 -2.90 6.29 14.09
C PRO A 171 -2.11 5.29 13.23
N GLU A 172 -2.78 4.63 12.28
CA GLU A 172 -2.17 3.63 11.40
C GLU A 172 -1.24 4.23 10.34
N ALA A 173 -1.22 5.56 10.20
CA ALA A 173 -0.34 6.26 9.27
C ALA A 173 1.01 6.67 9.89
N ILE A 174 1.12 6.61 11.22
CA ILE A 174 2.29 7.05 12.01
C ILE A 174 3.31 5.92 12.22
#